data_fb4d0e914eb8898020432810d6395fb4
#
_entry.id   fb4d0e914eb8898020432810d6395fb4
#
_cell.length_a   1.000
_cell.length_b   1.000
_cell.length_c   1.000
_cell.angle_alpha   90.00
_cell.angle_beta   90.00
_cell.angle_gamma   90.00
#
_symmetry.space_group_name_H-M   'P 1'
#
loop_
_entity.id
_entity.type
_entity.pdbx_description
1 polymer ?
#
loop_
_entity_poly.entity_id
_entity_poly.type
_entity_poly.pdbx_seq_one_letter_code
_entity_poly.pdbx_strand_id
1 'polypeptide(L)'
;MIWRPHQILTPPTDEELIQMTPEEVLSIHRIYHEAIENAEKDPYEYGFRLPHWTKAEEQLHEVNEILALGGNRSGKTQWGAFSVVRAAVDNPNSEIFCFAQTSEVSIRQQQSAVWAWLPEYLKTKFTSASAYISYKKKTGFTDSSLILPNGSQIIFKTYSQYQNNPTILEGAELGSRNPVWHNVGVWLDEYLLGPELINTLRFRLATRNSKMLVTFTPIDGWTEVIKEYLDGATTVESREAELLNNELVPYVQRSKKLNASVHYFHSQDNAFGGYERIKETLKGRTREEILIRAYGVPMKSHATKFPKFNKVVNVVDPDKIPKNNVTKYHVIDPAGSKNWFMCWIAMDETGTM
;
A
#
# COMPACT_ATOMS: atom_id res chain seq x y z
N MET A 1 -13.15 -26.62 -0.85
CA MET A 1 -12.56 -25.33 -1.32
C MET A 1 -13.23 -25.01 -2.64
N ILE A 2 -14.18 -24.08 -2.65
CA ILE A 2 -14.84 -23.66 -3.89
C ILE A 2 -13.87 -22.67 -4.54
N TRP A 3 -13.17 -23.17 -5.56
CA TRP A 3 -12.32 -22.30 -6.39
C TRP A 3 -13.25 -21.39 -7.20
N ARG A 4 -13.17 -20.10 -6.96
CA ARG A 4 -13.97 -19.10 -7.68
C ARG A 4 -13.12 -18.59 -8.84
N PRO A 5 -13.51 -18.84 -10.08
CA PRO A 5 -12.77 -18.35 -11.22
C PRO A 5 -12.89 -16.82 -11.27
N HIS A 6 -11.86 -16.15 -10.82
CA HIS A 6 -11.72 -14.73 -11.09
C HIS A 6 -11.29 -14.61 -12.54
N GLN A 7 -12.25 -14.47 -13.44
CA GLN A 7 -11.95 -14.23 -14.82
C GLN A 7 -11.31 -12.85 -14.93
N ILE A 8 -10.02 -12.82 -15.20
CA ILE A 8 -9.40 -11.62 -15.74
C ILE A 8 -9.93 -11.53 -17.16
N LEU A 9 -10.98 -10.71 -17.35
CA LEU A 9 -11.46 -10.41 -18.68
C LEU A 9 -10.45 -9.45 -19.30
N THR A 10 -9.58 -9.98 -20.13
CA THR A 10 -8.72 -9.15 -20.97
C THR A 10 -9.56 -8.73 -22.18
N PRO A 11 -9.80 -7.43 -22.39
CA PRO A 11 -10.50 -6.97 -23.57
C PRO A 11 -9.73 -7.41 -24.82
N PRO A 12 -10.42 -7.84 -25.88
CA PRO A 12 -9.76 -8.12 -27.14
C PRO A 12 -9.06 -6.85 -27.65
N THR A 13 -7.92 -7.04 -28.28
CA THR A 13 -7.17 -5.96 -28.91
C THR A 13 -7.91 -5.44 -30.15
N ASP A 14 -7.59 -4.24 -30.60
CA ASP A 14 -8.17 -3.67 -31.81
C ASP A 14 -7.94 -4.58 -33.03
N GLU A 15 -6.79 -5.26 -33.08
CA GLU A 15 -6.44 -6.21 -34.14
C GLU A 15 -7.32 -7.46 -34.11
N GLU A 16 -7.61 -7.98 -32.92
CA GLU A 16 -8.53 -9.11 -32.73
C GLU A 16 -9.97 -8.71 -33.08
N LEU A 17 -10.41 -7.51 -32.66
CA LEU A 17 -11.75 -6.99 -32.96
C LEU A 17 -11.98 -6.85 -34.47
N ILE A 18 -10.98 -6.42 -35.26
CA ILE A 18 -11.06 -6.27 -36.71
C ILE A 18 -11.25 -7.63 -37.38
N GLN A 19 -10.76 -8.72 -36.80
CA GLN A 19 -10.86 -10.06 -37.34
C GLN A 19 -12.17 -10.78 -36.99
N MET A 20 -12.94 -10.23 -36.06
CA MET A 20 -14.18 -10.82 -35.54
C MET A 20 -15.38 -10.45 -36.44
N THR A 21 -16.33 -11.35 -36.49
CA THR A 21 -17.63 -11.06 -37.09
C THR A 21 -18.44 -10.13 -36.17
N PRO A 22 -19.42 -9.38 -36.72
CA PRO A 22 -20.30 -8.54 -35.89
C PRO A 22 -21.04 -9.31 -34.79
N GLU A 23 -21.36 -10.57 -35.03
CA GLU A 23 -22.02 -11.44 -34.05
C GLU A 23 -21.09 -11.81 -32.89
N GLU A 24 -19.82 -12.10 -33.17
CA GLU A 24 -18.79 -12.36 -32.17
C GLU A 24 -18.53 -11.10 -31.32
N VAL A 25 -18.41 -9.95 -31.94
CA VAL A 25 -18.23 -8.66 -31.22
C VAL A 25 -19.42 -8.38 -30.28
N LEU A 26 -20.66 -8.60 -30.75
CA LEU A 26 -21.85 -8.42 -29.93
C LEU A 26 -21.91 -9.44 -28.78
N SER A 27 -21.48 -10.66 -29.02
CA SER A 27 -21.40 -11.71 -27.99
C SER A 27 -20.41 -11.34 -26.88
N ILE A 28 -19.21 -10.90 -27.28
CA ILE A 28 -18.18 -10.43 -26.34
C ILE A 28 -18.68 -9.22 -25.56
N HIS A 29 -19.26 -8.24 -26.22
CA HIS A 29 -19.83 -7.08 -25.54
C HIS A 29 -20.87 -7.45 -24.47
N ARG A 30 -21.74 -8.42 -24.78
CA ARG A 30 -22.73 -8.93 -23.81
C ARG A 30 -22.07 -9.59 -22.61
N ILE A 31 -21.06 -10.43 -22.84
CA ILE A 31 -20.31 -11.12 -21.76
C ILE A 31 -19.64 -10.09 -20.84
N TYR A 32 -19.00 -9.07 -21.41
CA TYR A 32 -18.38 -7.99 -20.63
C TYR A 32 -19.38 -7.20 -19.83
N HIS A 33 -20.51 -6.84 -20.43
CA HIS A 33 -21.57 -6.08 -19.75
C HIS A 33 -22.12 -6.86 -18.57
N GLU A 34 -22.44 -8.14 -18.77
CA GLU A 34 -22.94 -9.04 -17.72
C GLU A 34 -21.89 -9.22 -16.60
N ALA A 35 -20.62 -9.39 -16.96
CA ALA A 35 -19.55 -9.51 -15.99
C ALA A 35 -19.36 -8.24 -15.14
N ILE A 36 -19.44 -7.05 -15.76
CA ILE A 36 -19.39 -5.77 -15.07
C ILE A 36 -20.59 -5.62 -14.11
N GLU A 37 -21.80 -5.90 -14.58
CA GLU A 37 -23.01 -5.84 -13.74
C GLU A 37 -22.93 -6.78 -12.52
N ASN A 38 -22.44 -8.00 -12.72
CA ASN A 38 -22.26 -8.96 -11.63
C ASN A 38 -21.18 -8.49 -10.65
N ALA A 39 -20.05 -7.94 -11.14
CA ALA A 39 -19.00 -7.40 -10.31
C ALA A 39 -19.45 -6.16 -9.50
N GLU A 40 -20.36 -5.34 -10.04
CA GLU A 40 -20.94 -4.21 -9.33
C GLU A 40 -21.94 -4.67 -8.23
N LYS A 41 -22.69 -5.74 -8.49
CA LYS A 41 -23.66 -6.28 -7.53
C LYS A 41 -22.98 -7.01 -6.37
N ASP A 42 -22.02 -7.85 -6.65
CA ASP A 42 -21.25 -8.58 -5.64
C ASP A 42 -19.75 -8.64 -6.00
N PRO A 43 -18.99 -7.61 -5.63
CA PRO A 43 -17.55 -7.56 -5.91
C PRO A 43 -16.77 -8.69 -5.25
N TYR A 44 -17.22 -9.23 -4.12
CA TYR A 44 -16.55 -10.34 -3.45
C TYR A 44 -16.56 -11.61 -4.31
N GLU A 45 -17.68 -11.92 -4.92
CA GLU A 45 -17.86 -13.13 -5.74
C GLU A 45 -17.34 -12.93 -7.17
N TYR A 46 -17.70 -11.80 -7.79
CA TYR A 46 -17.50 -11.55 -9.22
C TYR A 46 -16.51 -10.42 -9.53
N GLY A 47 -15.98 -9.75 -8.51
CA GLY A 47 -15.08 -8.61 -8.71
C GLY A 47 -13.80 -8.98 -9.47
N PHE A 48 -13.36 -8.06 -10.33
CA PHE A 48 -12.16 -8.24 -11.13
C PHE A 48 -10.91 -8.23 -10.26
N ARG A 49 -9.97 -9.12 -10.58
CA ARG A 49 -8.63 -9.17 -9.99
C ARG A 49 -7.62 -8.61 -10.96
N LEU A 50 -6.81 -7.69 -10.49
CA LEU A 50 -5.71 -7.19 -11.30
C LEU A 50 -4.53 -8.19 -11.26
N PRO A 51 -3.75 -8.32 -12.35
CA PRO A 51 -2.65 -9.29 -12.44
C PRO A 51 -1.63 -9.18 -11.29
N HIS A 52 -1.31 -7.97 -10.89
CA HIS A 52 -0.40 -7.72 -9.78
C HIS A 52 -0.98 -8.11 -8.41
N TRP A 53 -2.32 -8.13 -8.25
CA TRP A 53 -2.97 -8.63 -7.04
C TRP A 53 -2.78 -10.14 -6.90
N THR A 54 -3.10 -10.89 -7.96
CA THR A 54 -2.92 -12.33 -7.98
C THR A 54 -1.49 -12.71 -7.66
N LYS A 55 -0.53 -12.01 -8.28
CA LYS A 55 0.88 -12.24 -8.02
C LYS A 55 1.31 -11.94 -6.58
N ALA A 56 0.78 -10.87 -5.97
CA ALA A 56 1.03 -10.57 -4.57
C ALA A 56 0.39 -11.62 -3.64
N GLU A 57 -0.81 -12.11 -3.97
CA GLU A 57 -1.47 -13.18 -3.21
C GLU A 57 -0.69 -14.50 -3.26
N GLU A 58 -0.17 -14.89 -4.42
CA GLU A 58 0.67 -16.09 -4.57
C GLU A 58 1.88 -16.05 -3.63
N GLN A 59 2.50 -14.88 -3.49
CA GLN A 59 3.66 -14.70 -2.61
C GLN A 59 3.32 -14.78 -1.12
N LEU A 60 2.06 -14.54 -0.72
CA LEU A 60 1.64 -14.70 0.68
C LEU A 60 1.78 -16.14 1.22
N HIS A 61 1.92 -17.14 0.37
CA HIS A 61 2.26 -18.50 0.81
C HIS A 61 3.70 -18.60 1.34
N GLU A 62 4.60 -17.78 0.78
CA GLU A 62 6.03 -17.87 1.04
C GLU A 62 6.54 -16.84 2.05
N VAL A 63 5.86 -15.69 2.16
CA VAL A 63 6.31 -14.57 2.98
C VAL A 63 5.33 -14.21 4.08
N ASN A 64 5.85 -13.51 5.09
CA ASN A 64 5.04 -12.99 6.19
C ASN A 64 4.53 -11.58 5.93
N GLU A 65 5.18 -10.84 5.04
CA GLU A 65 4.87 -9.45 4.78
C GLU A 65 4.89 -9.16 3.28
N ILE A 66 3.89 -8.41 2.82
CA ILE A 66 3.87 -7.84 1.47
C ILE A 66 3.88 -6.31 1.60
N LEU A 67 4.91 -5.68 1.02
CA LEU A 67 4.93 -4.25 0.77
C LEU A 67 4.48 -3.99 -0.66
N ALA A 68 3.24 -3.52 -0.84
CA ALA A 68 2.70 -3.11 -2.13
C ALA A 68 2.96 -1.62 -2.36
N LEU A 69 4.07 -1.32 -2.99
CA LEU A 69 4.38 0.03 -3.48
C LEU A 69 3.64 0.24 -4.79
N GLY A 70 2.92 1.33 -4.93
CA GLY A 70 2.17 1.50 -6.16
C GLY A 70 1.99 2.94 -6.58
N GLY A 71 1.88 3.11 -7.89
CA GLY A 71 1.50 4.37 -8.48
C GLY A 71 0.09 4.82 -8.11
N ASN A 72 -0.26 6.02 -8.53
CA ASN A 72 -1.61 6.54 -8.36
C ASN A 72 -2.62 5.66 -9.09
N ARG A 73 -3.75 5.38 -8.44
CA ARG A 73 -4.83 4.56 -9.01
C ARG A 73 -4.41 3.16 -9.49
N SER A 74 -3.33 2.61 -8.95
CA SER A 74 -2.91 1.25 -9.26
C SER A 74 -3.73 0.16 -8.55
N GLY A 75 -4.72 0.53 -7.73
CA GLY A 75 -5.61 -0.42 -7.06
C GLY A 75 -5.11 -0.92 -5.70
N LYS A 76 -4.07 -0.33 -5.11
CA LYS A 76 -3.51 -0.75 -3.80
C LYS A 76 -4.53 -0.89 -2.68
N THR A 77 -5.29 0.18 -2.42
CA THR A 77 -6.30 0.21 -1.35
C THR A 77 -7.40 -0.82 -1.60
N GLN A 78 -7.78 -1.03 -2.87
CA GLN A 78 -8.76 -2.06 -3.24
C GLN A 78 -8.23 -3.47 -2.99
N TRP A 79 -6.96 -3.73 -3.31
CA TRP A 79 -6.31 -5.00 -2.99
C TRP A 79 -6.23 -5.26 -1.48
N GLY A 80 -5.80 -4.26 -0.71
CA GLY A 80 -5.75 -4.37 0.75
C GLY A 80 -7.13 -4.67 1.35
N ALA A 81 -8.16 -3.94 0.93
CA ALA A 81 -9.53 -4.15 1.36
C ALA A 81 -10.06 -5.54 1.01
N PHE A 82 -9.85 -5.97 -0.26
CA PHE A 82 -10.22 -7.30 -0.69
C PHE A 82 -9.53 -8.38 0.15
N SER A 83 -8.23 -8.26 0.37
CA SER A 83 -7.45 -9.26 1.11
C SER A 83 -7.90 -9.38 2.57
N VAL A 84 -8.22 -8.27 3.23
CA VAL A 84 -8.75 -8.31 4.60
C VAL A 84 -10.15 -8.88 4.66
N VAL A 85 -11.03 -8.52 3.73
CA VAL A 85 -12.38 -9.06 3.68
C VAL A 85 -12.33 -10.55 3.45
N ARG A 86 -11.52 -11.01 2.50
CA ARG A 86 -11.38 -12.44 2.21
C ARG A 86 -10.81 -13.20 3.40
N ALA A 87 -9.76 -12.65 4.05
CA ALA A 87 -9.22 -13.27 5.25
C ALA A 87 -10.27 -13.37 6.37
N ALA A 88 -11.09 -12.32 6.57
CA ALA A 88 -12.14 -12.34 7.60
C ALA A 88 -13.29 -13.29 7.26
N VAL A 89 -13.66 -13.41 5.99
CA VAL A 89 -14.79 -14.28 5.54
C VAL A 89 -14.37 -15.74 5.54
N ASP A 90 -13.20 -16.04 4.99
CA ASP A 90 -12.75 -17.43 4.77
C ASP A 90 -12.08 -18.02 6.02
N ASN A 91 -11.53 -17.22 6.93
CA ASN A 91 -10.87 -17.68 8.16
C ASN A 91 -11.72 -17.35 9.39
N PRO A 92 -12.32 -18.31 10.07
CA PRO A 92 -13.15 -18.05 11.23
C PRO A 92 -12.35 -17.49 12.42
N ASN A 93 -13.01 -16.66 13.23
CA ASN A 93 -12.45 -16.04 14.42
C ASN A 93 -11.14 -15.26 14.16
N SER A 94 -11.04 -14.64 12.99
CA SER A 94 -9.92 -13.76 12.67
C SER A 94 -10.05 -12.42 13.38
N GLU A 95 -8.96 -11.93 13.94
CA GLU A 95 -8.85 -10.55 14.41
C GLU A 95 -7.90 -9.78 13.47
N ILE A 96 -8.42 -8.77 12.78
CA ILE A 96 -7.67 -8.04 11.74
C ILE A 96 -7.66 -6.56 12.07
N PHE A 97 -6.47 -5.95 12.14
CA PHE A 97 -6.32 -4.51 12.31
C PHE A 97 -6.00 -3.83 10.99
N CYS A 98 -6.76 -2.76 10.71
CA CYS A 98 -6.56 -1.90 9.55
C CYS A 98 -6.16 -0.51 10.01
N PHE A 99 -5.00 -0.02 9.58
CA PHE A 99 -4.49 1.30 9.97
C PHE A 99 -4.57 2.28 8.81
N ALA A 100 -5.05 3.49 9.09
CA ALA A 100 -5.05 4.62 8.18
C ALA A 100 -4.48 5.86 8.87
N GLN A 101 -4.17 6.90 8.08
CA GLN A 101 -3.57 8.13 8.60
C GLN A 101 -4.46 8.81 9.65
N THR A 102 -5.74 9.01 9.31
CA THR A 102 -6.74 9.64 10.19
C THR A 102 -8.06 8.89 10.10
N SER A 103 -8.96 9.13 11.05
CA SER A 103 -10.32 8.56 11.02
C SER A 103 -11.08 8.97 9.76
N GLU A 104 -10.91 10.20 9.28
CA GLU A 104 -11.55 10.68 8.06
C GLU A 104 -11.06 9.91 6.83
N VAL A 105 -9.75 9.71 6.69
CA VAL A 105 -9.15 8.91 5.61
C VAL A 105 -9.60 7.46 5.71
N SER A 106 -9.62 6.89 6.91
CA SER A 106 -10.14 5.53 7.14
C SER A 106 -11.57 5.38 6.64
N ILE A 107 -12.48 6.28 7.05
CA ILE A 107 -13.89 6.21 6.65
C ILE A 107 -14.06 6.37 5.14
N ARG A 108 -13.41 7.36 4.55
CA ARG A 108 -13.59 7.69 3.14
C ARG A 108 -12.96 6.70 2.17
N GLN A 109 -11.85 6.10 2.54
CA GLN A 109 -11.06 5.25 1.65
C GLN A 109 -11.07 3.80 2.12
N GLN A 110 -10.49 3.50 3.29
CA GLN A 110 -10.26 2.16 3.76
C GLN A 110 -11.56 1.40 4.11
N GLN A 111 -12.40 2.00 4.97
CA GLN A 111 -13.69 1.39 5.35
C GLN A 111 -14.67 1.33 4.18
N SER A 112 -14.66 2.36 3.32
CA SER A 112 -15.47 2.38 2.10
C SER A 112 -15.08 1.25 1.14
N ALA A 113 -13.78 0.99 0.98
CA ALA A 113 -13.29 -0.12 0.16
C ALA A 113 -13.64 -1.48 0.79
N VAL A 114 -13.45 -1.63 2.11
CA VAL A 114 -13.85 -2.85 2.82
C VAL A 114 -15.35 -3.11 2.66
N TRP A 115 -16.19 -2.07 2.82
CA TRP A 115 -17.63 -2.18 2.57
C TRP A 115 -17.95 -2.63 1.15
N ALA A 116 -17.27 -2.08 0.15
CA ALA A 116 -17.49 -2.47 -1.24
C ALA A 116 -17.20 -3.96 -1.50
N TRP A 117 -16.13 -4.48 -0.89
CA TRP A 117 -15.72 -5.87 -1.05
C TRP A 117 -16.44 -6.88 -0.16
N LEU A 118 -17.22 -6.45 0.84
CA LEU A 118 -17.99 -7.40 1.65
C LEU A 118 -18.98 -8.16 0.76
N PRO A 119 -19.16 -9.48 0.96
CA PRO A 119 -20.19 -10.25 0.29
C PRO A 119 -21.60 -9.64 0.46
N GLU A 120 -22.41 -9.68 -0.57
CA GLU A 120 -23.72 -9.05 -0.55
C GLU A 120 -24.63 -9.60 0.56
N TYR A 121 -24.53 -10.89 0.86
CA TYR A 121 -25.32 -11.51 1.93
C TYR A 121 -25.00 -10.98 3.34
N LEU A 122 -23.86 -10.31 3.53
CA LEU A 122 -23.49 -9.64 4.79
C LEU A 122 -23.96 -8.19 4.86
N LYS A 123 -24.29 -7.58 3.72
CA LYS A 123 -24.60 -6.15 3.61
C LYS A 123 -26.02 -5.78 3.91
N THR A 124 -26.92 -6.66 4.20
CA THR A 124 -28.09 -6.30 4.12
C THR A 124 -29.29 -6.33 4.71
N LYS A 125 -30.09 -5.77 4.27
CA LYS A 125 -31.54 -5.48 4.37
C LYS A 125 -32.44 -6.75 4.34
N PHE A 126 -31.88 -7.90 4.02
CA PHE A 126 -32.64 -9.14 3.76
C PHE A 126 -32.47 -10.23 4.83
N THR A 127 -31.54 -10.04 5.76
CA THR A 127 -31.32 -10.95 6.89
C THR A 127 -31.91 -10.42 8.18
N SER A 128 -32.15 -11.27 9.17
CA SER A 128 -32.62 -10.85 10.50
C SER A 128 -31.68 -9.79 11.09
N ALA A 129 -32.25 -8.84 11.81
CA ALA A 129 -31.55 -7.63 12.31
C ALA A 129 -30.26 -7.89 13.10
N SER A 130 -30.06 -9.12 13.58
CA SER A 130 -28.84 -9.55 14.32
C SER A 130 -27.69 -10.03 13.45
N ALA A 131 -27.85 -10.13 12.12
CA ALA A 131 -26.92 -10.80 11.23
C ALA A 131 -26.32 -9.93 10.11
N TYR A 132 -26.62 -8.65 10.06
CA TYR A 132 -26.14 -7.78 8.99
C TYR A 132 -25.18 -6.69 9.47
N ILE A 133 -24.23 -6.34 8.58
CA ILE A 133 -23.28 -5.29 8.80
C ILE A 133 -23.81 -4.01 8.14
N SER A 134 -23.81 -2.90 8.90
CA SER A 134 -24.21 -1.60 8.37
C SER A 134 -23.02 -0.67 8.23
N TYR A 135 -23.02 0.09 7.13
CA TYR A 135 -22.02 1.11 6.84
C TYR A 135 -22.71 2.43 6.51
N LYS A 136 -22.19 3.52 7.06
CA LYS A 136 -22.67 4.87 6.74
C LYS A 136 -21.55 5.67 6.07
N LYS A 137 -21.78 6.18 4.88
CA LYS A 137 -20.78 6.93 4.09
C LYS A 137 -20.13 8.09 4.86
N LYS A 138 -20.84 8.69 5.81
CA LYS A 138 -20.35 9.84 6.61
C LYS A 138 -19.57 9.42 7.86
N THR A 139 -19.97 8.32 8.52
CA THR A 139 -19.44 7.93 9.82
C THR A 139 -18.73 6.58 9.82
N GLY A 140 -18.75 5.85 8.70
CA GLY A 140 -18.14 4.53 8.59
C GLY A 140 -18.93 3.43 9.28
N PHE A 141 -18.21 2.39 9.68
CA PHE A 141 -18.74 1.32 10.53
C PHE A 141 -18.90 1.81 11.96
N THR A 142 -19.91 1.28 12.67
CA THR A 142 -20.14 1.58 14.08
C THR A 142 -18.89 1.16 14.89
N ASP A 143 -18.46 2.01 15.81
CA ASP A 143 -17.28 1.81 16.66
C ASP A 143 -15.98 1.53 15.87
N SER A 144 -15.93 1.99 14.62
CA SER A 144 -14.80 1.73 13.70
C SER A 144 -14.43 0.25 13.63
N SER A 145 -15.43 -0.63 13.65
CA SER A 145 -15.24 -2.07 13.58
C SER A 145 -16.43 -2.77 12.92
N LEU A 146 -16.20 -3.99 12.46
CA LEU A 146 -17.25 -4.87 12.01
C LEU A 146 -16.98 -6.29 12.48
N ILE A 147 -18.06 -7.01 12.82
CA ILE A 147 -17.99 -8.39 13.27
C ILE A 147 -18.80 -9.24 12.29
N LEU A 148 -18.20 -10.32 11.81
CA LEU A 148 -18.82 -11.27 10.90
C LEU A 148 -19.50 -12.42 11.66
N PRO A 149 -20.51 -13.08 11.08
CA PRO A 149 -21.20 -14.22 11.71
C PRO A 149 -20.28 -15.40 12.06
N ASN A 150 -19.13 -15.54 11.39
CA ASN A 150 -18.12 -16.57 11.69
C ASN A 150 -17.20 -16.21 12.86
N GLY A 151 -17.50 -15.12 13.60
CA GLY A 151 -16.72 -14.64 14.74
C GLY A 151 -15.52 -13.78 14.36
N SER A 152 -15.27 -13.54 13.08
CA SER A 152 -14.15 -12.68 12.64
C SER A 152 -14.47 -11.21 12.85
N GLN A 153 -13.44 -10.43 13.16
CA GLN A 153 -13.55 -8.98 13.40
C GLN A 153 -12.51 -8.21 12.60
N ILE A 154 -12.93 -7.13 11.96
CA ILE A 154 -12.04 -6.14 11.35
C ILE A 154 -12.16 -4.84 12.14
N ILE A 155 -11.04 -4.34 12.64
CA ILE A 155 -10.97 -3.16 13.51
C ILE A 155 -10.13 -2.09 12.81
N PHE A 156 -10.72 -0.90 12.66
CA PHE A 156 -10.04 0.24 12.04
C PHE A 156 -9.41 1.13 13.09
N LYS A 157 -8.13 1.35 12.96
CA LYS A 157 -7.31 2.19 13.83
C LYS A 157 -6.61 3.28 13.02
N THR A 158 -6.10 4.29 13.70
CA THR A 158 -5.29 5.33 13.07
C THR A 158 -3.87 5.34 13.62
N TYR A 159 -2.94 5.82 12.80
CA TYR A 159 -1.57 6.01 13.25
C TYR A 159 -1.49 6.99 14.44
N SER A 160 -2.35 8.03 14.45
CA SER A 160 -2.43 8.99 15.54
C SER A 160 -2.89 8.34 16.86
N GLN A 161 -3.83 7.38 16.80
CA GLN A 161 -4.25 6.63 18.00
C GLN A 161 -3.08 5.83 18.59
N TYR A 162 -2.28 5.18 17.73
CA TYR A 162 -1.10 4.46 18.19
C TYR A 162 -0.03 5.40 18.75
N GLN A 163 0.23 6.54 18.11
CA GLN A 163 1.20 7.52 18.62
C GLN A 163 0.83 8.05 20.00
N ASN A 164 -0.47 8.31 20.22
CA ASN A 164 -0.96 8.82 21.51
C ASN A 164 -1.04 7.75 22.60
N ASN A 165 -1.28 6.50 22.20
CA ASN A 165 -1.40 5.37 23.12
C ASN A 165 -0.88 4.07 22.48
N PRO A 166 0.42 3.76 22.57
CA PRO A 166 0.98 2.53 22.03
C PRO A 166 0.39 1.25 22.63
N THR A 167 -0.21 1.33 23.83
CA THR A 167 -0.79 0.16 24.50
C THR A 167 -2.06 -0.37 23.83
N ILE A 168 -2.63 0.34 22.86
CA ILE A 168 -3.81 -0.11 22.10
C ILE A 168 -3.60 -1.45 21.37
N LEU A 169 -2.37 -1.91 21.27
CA LEU A 169 -1.99 -3.19 20.66
C LEU A 169 -1.71 -4.29 21.71
N GLU A 170 -1.72 -3.94 22.99
CA GLU A 170 -1.45 -4.92 24.05
C GLU A 170 -2.55 -5.98 24.10
N GLY A 171 -2.14 -7.25 24.23
CA GLY A 171 -3.05 -8.38 24.27
C GLY A 171 -3.69 -8.79 22.94
N ALA A 172 -3.50 -8.03 21.86
CA ALA A 172 -4.03 -8.42 20.54
C ALA A 172 -3.30 -9.66 20.01
N GLU A 173 -4.08 -10.62 19.51
CA GLU A 173 -3.62 -11.79 18.78
C GLU A 173 -4.19 -11.75 17.37
N LEU A 174 -3.41 -11.26 16.42
CA LEU A 174 -3.89 -10.93 15.09
C LEU A 174 -3.91 -12.13 14.15
N GLY A 175 -4.95 -12.22 13.32
CA GLY A 175 -5.24 -13.32 12.41
C GLY A 175 -6.15 -14.39 13.01
N SER A 176 -6.29 -15.50 12.30
CA SER A 176 -7.04 -16.70 12.74
C SER A 176 -6.11 -17.76 13.33
N ARG A 177 -6.60 -18.55 14.27
CA ARG A 177 -5.87 -19.74 14.77
C ARG A 177 -5.92 -20.91 13.80
N ASN A 178 -6.98 -20.99 12.98
CA ASN A 178 -7.21 -22.07 12.02
C ASN A 178 -7.51 -21.47 10.65
N PRO A 179 -6.53 -20.85 9.98
CA PRO A 179 -6.77 -20.22 8.69
C PRO A 179 -7.01 -21.24 7.59
N VAL A 180 -8.01 -20.97 6.74
CA VAL A 180 -8.34 -21.72 5.53
C VAL A 180 -7.75 -21.05 4.30
N TRP A 181 -7.64 -19.72 4.34
CA TRP A 181 -6.98 -18.90 3.33
C TRP A 181 -5.78 -18.18 3.96
N HIS A 182 -5.12 -17.27 3.24
CA HIS A 182 -4.02 -16.47 3.79
C HIS A 182 -4.40 -15.80 5.11
N ASN A 183 -3.61 -16.05 6.12
CA ASN A 183 -3.89 -15.57 7.47
C ASN A 183 -3.48 -14.11 7.61
N VAL A 184 -4.21 -13.19 6.98
CA VAL A 184 -3.95 -11.76 7.11
C VAL A 184 -4.41 -11.26 8.47
N GLY A 185 -3.52 -10.62 9.23
CA GLY A 185 -3.83 -10.06 10.55
C GLY A 185 -3.73 -8.53 10.59
N VAL A 186 -2.99 -7.92 9.65
CA VAL A 186 -2.80 -6.46 9.61
C VAL A 186 -2.78 -5.95 8.19
N TRP A 187 -3.42 -4.79 8.00
CA TRP A 187 -3.29 -3.98 6.81
C TRP A 187 -2.97 -2.52 7.17
N LEU A 188 -1.80 -2.06 6.77
CA LEU A 188 -1.36 -0.67 6.87
C LEU A 188 -1.58 0.02 5.53
N ASP A 189 -2.46 1.04 5.47
CA ASP A 189 -2.77 1.77 4.24
C ASP A 189 -2.20 3.19 4.27
N GLU A 190 -1.43 3.53 3.24
CA GLU A 190 -0.74 4.81 3.07
C GLU A 190 0.02 5.23 4.35
N TYR A 191 0.61 6.36 4.45
CA TYR A 191 1.32 6.93 5.60
C TYR A 191 1.86 5.92 6.64
N LEU A 192 3.13 5.58 6.52
CA LEU A 192 3.81 4.71 7.47
C LEU A 192 4.47 5.57 8.54
N LEU A 193 4.10 5.33 9.80
CA LEU A 193 4.89 5.77 10.95
C LEU A 193 6.27 5.11 10.90
N GLY A 194 7.15 5.54 11.78
CA GLY A 194 8.45 4.90 11.97
C GLY A 194 8.37 3.38 12.22
N PRO A 195 9.52 2.70 12.29
CA PRO A 195 9.61 1.25 12.40
C PRO A 195 8.99 0.67 13.68
N GLU A 196 8.75 1.47 14.72
CA GLU A 196 8.25 1.01 16.02
C GLU A 196 6.89 0.32 15.91
N LEU A 197 5.94 0.92 15.16
CA LEU A 197 4.62 0.32 14.96
C LEU A 197 4.75 -1.03 14.25
N ILE A 198 5.51 -1.07 13.18
CA ILE A 198 5.69 -2.29 12.37
C ILE A 198 6.32 -3.39 13.22
N ASN A 199 7.35 -3.09 14.00
CA ASN A 199 8.00 -4.05 14.88
C ASN A 199 7.03 -4.57 15.95
N THR A 200 6.23 -3.70 16.57
CA THR A 200 5.20 -4.11 17.51
C THR A 200 4.18 -5.05 16.87
N LEU A 201 3.72 -4.72 15.66
CA LEU A 201 2.77 -5.56 14.91
C LEU A 201 3.36 -6.92 14.54
N ARG A 202 4.63 -7.01 14.16
CA ARG A 202 5.32 -8.29 13.88
C ARG A 202 5.24 -9.24 15.06
N PHE A 203 5.40 -8.75 16.31
CA PHE A 203 5.23 -9.58 17.51
C PHE A 203 3.78 -10.06 17.67
N ARG A 204 2.78 -9.21 17.37
CA ARG A 204 1.36 -9.59 17.48
C ARG A 204 0.94 -10.59 16.41
N LEU A 205 1.54 -10.53 15.23
CA LEU A 205 1.31 -11.46 14.13
C LEU A 205 1.97 -12.83 14.37
N ALA A 206 3.07 -12.87 15.10
CA ALA A 206 3.83 -14.10 15.36
C ALA A 206 3.01 -15.15 16.12
N THR A 207 2.12 -14.74 17.03
CA THR A 207 1.31 -15.65 17.86
C THR A 207 0.44 -16.58 17.03
N ARG A 208 -0.13 -16.09 15.91
CA ARG A 208 -1.01 -16.86 15.02
C ARG A 208 -0.39 -17.08 13.64
N ASN A 209 0.90 -16.83 13.48
CA ASN A 209 1.60 -16.89 12.20
C ASN A 209 0.84 -16.16 11.08
N SER A 210 0.36 -14.97 11.39
CA SER A 210 -0.42 -14.16 10.48
C SER A 210 0.43 -13.18 9.69
N LYS A 211 -0.13 -12.64 8.61
CA LYS A 211 0.55 -11.86 7.58
C LYS A 211 0.27 -10.37 7.72
N MET A 212 1.21 -9.55 7.32
CA MET A 212 1.07 -8.10 7.24
C MET A 212 1.05 -7.64 5.79
N LEU A 213 0.06 -6.83 5.47
CA LEU A 213 -0.04 -6.12 4.20
C LEU A 213 0.23 -4.64 4.42
N VAL A 214 1.10 -4.08 3.59
CA VAL A 214 1.42 -2.65 3.60
C VAL A 214 1.19 -2.11 2.19
N THR A 215 0.24 -1.19 2.05
CA THR A 215 -0.07 -0.53 0.79
C THR A 215 0.35 0.93 0.85
N PHE A 216 1.19 1.38 -0.08
CA PHE A 216 1.82 2.68 0.04
C PHE A 216 2.16 3.30 -1.31
N THR A 217 1.99 4.63 -1.44
CA THR A 217 2.54 5.40 -2.55
C THR A 217 3.79 6.13 -2.06
N PRO A 218 5.00 5.84 -2.55
CA PRO A 218 6.24 6.35 -1.97
C PRO A 218 6.54 7.80 -2.38
N ILE A 219 5.59 8.73 -2.10
CA ILE A 219 5.71 10.15 -2.45
C ILE A 219 6.84 10.80 -1.66
N ASP A 220 7.00 10.44 -0.40
CA ASP A 220 8.06 10.95 0.47
C ASP A 220 9.43 10.27 0.21
N GLY A 221 9.49 9.44 -0.82
CA GLY A 221 10.71 8.79 -1.27
C GLY A 221 11.18 7.66 -0.35
N TRP A 222 12.44 7.68 0.01
CA TRP A 222 13.14 6.59 0.70
C TRP A 222 13.05 6.72 2.22
N THR A 223 11.90 6.39 2.81
CA THR A 223 11.72 6.40 4.28
C THR A 223 12.50 5.27 4.95
N GLU A 224 12.68 5.31 6.28
CA GLU A 224 13.34 4.25 7.04
C GLU A 224 12.63 2.90 6.88
N VAL A 225 11.30 2.92 6.86
CA VAL A 225 10.49 1.71 6.65
C VAL A 225 10.76 1.13 5.25
N ILE A 226 10.67 1.94 4.20
CA ILE A 226 10.95 1.48 2.83
C ILE A 226 12.39 0.94 2.72
N LYS A 227 13.35 1.61 3.35
CA LYS A 227 14.74 1.17 3.39
C LYS A 227 14.90 -0.20 4.04
N GLU A 228 14.16 -0.51 5.10
CA GLU A 228 14.21 -1.81 5.74
C GLU A 228 13.84 -2.95 4.79
N TYR A 229 12.81 -2.74 3.95
CA TYR A 229 12.39 -3.74 2.95
C TYR A 229 13.33 -3.83 1.74
N LEU A 230 13.83 -2.69 1.26
CA LEU A 230 14.52 -2.60 -0.03
C LEU A 230 16.05 -2.60 0.05
N ASP A 231 16.63 -2.41 1.23
CA ASP A 231 18.09 -2.37 1.37
C ASP A 231 18.73 -3.74 1.08
N GLY A 232 19.38 -3.83 -0.08
CA GLY A 232 19.93 -5.07 -0.61
C GLY A 232 18.91 -6.05 -1.17
N ALA A 233 17.66 -5.63 -1.40
CA ALA A 233 16.63 -6.46 -2.02
C ALA A 233 17.04 -6.94 -3.42
N THR A 234 16.63 -8.16 -3.75
CA THR A 234 16.90 -8.77 -5.07
C THR A 234 15.67 -8.59 -5.96
N THR A 235 15.85 -8.08 -7.16
CA THR A 235 14.79 -8.00 -8.16
C THR A 235 14.53 -9.40 -8.70
N VAL A 236 13.30 -9.88 -8.54
CA VAL A 236 12.80 -11.15 -9.02
C VAL A 236 12.17 -11.00 -10.40
N GLU A 237 11.46 -9.89 -10.59
CA GLU A 237 10.79 -9.58 -11.86
C GLU A 237 10.85 -8.08 -12.13
N SER A 238 11.02 -7.75 -13.42
CA SER A 238 10.92 -6.39 -13.94
C SER A 238 9.91 -6.35 -15.07
N ARG A 239 9.29 -5.19 -15.29
CA ARG A 239 8.37 -4.94 -16.41
C ARG A 239 8.71 -3.65 -17.12
N GLU A 240 8.29 -3.58 -18.37
CA GLU A 240 8.42 -2.38 -19.18
C GLU A 240 7.51 -1.27 -18.68
N ALA A 241 8.07 -0.06 -18.58
CA ALA A 241 7.38 1.14 -18.17
C ALA A 241 7.04 1.97 -19.43
N GLU A 242 5.79 1.95 -19.85
CA GLU A 242 5.31 2.62 -21.07
C GLU A 242 5.65 4.12 -21.07
N LEU A 243 5.47 4.80 -19.92
CA LEU A 243 5.77 6.23 -19.81
C LEU A 243 7.27 6.56 -19.78
N LEU A 244 8.13 5.56 -19.75
CA LEU A 244 9.59 5.69 -19.72
C LEU A 244 10.23 5.01 -20.94
N ASN A 245 9.57 5.05 -22.09
CA ASN A 245 10.05 4.44 -23.34
C ASN A 245 10.37 2.95 -23.19
N ASN A 246 9.53 2.22 -22.47
CA ASN A 246 9.65 0.79 -22.19
C ASN A 246 10.93 0.43 -21.41
N GLU A 247 11.46 1.37 -20.61
CA GLU A 247 12.51 1.05 -19.67
C GLU A 247 12.05 -0.04 -18.69
N LEU A 248 12.93 -0.99 -18.36
CA LEU A 248 12.63 -2.02 -17.37
C LEU A 248 12.66 -1.42 -15.96
N VAL A 249 11.54 -1.50 -15.26
CA VAL A 249 11.40 -1.09 -13.86
C VAL A 249 11.07 -2.30 -12.96
N PRO A 250 11.40 -2.25 -11.66
CA PRO A 250 11.08 -3.34 -10.76
C PRO A 250 9.57 -3.62 -10.72
N TYR A 251 9.22 -4.90 -10.70
CA TYR A 251 7.84 -5.37 -10.53
C TYR A 251 7.67 -6.22 -9.27
N VAL A 252 8.62 -7.11 -8.99
CA VAL A 252 8.71 -7.87 -7.76
C VAL A 252 10.14 -7.88 -7.25
N GLN A 253 10.31 -7.57 -5.97
CA GLN A 253 11.59 -7.71 -5.29
C GLN A 253 11.42 -8.53 -4.02
N ARG A 254 12.46 -9.29 -3.65
CA ARG A 254 12.53 -10.03 -2.40
C ARG A 254 13.42 -9.29 -1.42
N SER A 255 12.93 -9.02 -0.23
CA SER A 255 13.74 -8.42 0.82
C SER A 255 14.88 -9.37 1.21
N LYS A 256 16.05 -8.82 1.44
CA LYS A 256 17.20 -9.59 1.94
C LYS A 256 17.16 -9.74 3.46
N LYS A 257 16.56 -8.76 4.15
CA LYS A 257 16.59 -8.68 5.61
C LYS A 257 15.35 -9.28 6.26
N LEU A 258 14.22 -9.24 5.55
CA LEU A 258 12.92 -9.63 6.08
C LEU A 258 12.36 -10.81 5.29
N ASN A 259 11.50 -11.62 5.93
CA ASN A 259 10.67 -12.57 5.20
C ASN A 259 9.51 -11.83 4.52
N ALA A 260 9.86 -11.00 3.54
CA ALA A 260 8.96 -10.08 2.88
C ALA A 260 9.21 -10.02 1.37
N SER A 261 8.15 -9.72 0.62
CA SER A 261 8.19 -9.42 -0.80
C SER A 261 7.70 -8.00 -1.05
N VAL A 262 8.31 -7.31 -1.99
CA VAL A 262 7.91 -5.97 -2.43
C VAL A 262 7.34 -6.08 -3.82
N HIS A 263 6.09 -5.66 -3.96
CA HIS A 263 5.35 -5.67 -5.21
C HIS A 263 5.11 -4.24 -5.67
N TYR A 264 5.42 -3.98 -6.93
CA TYR A 264 5.20 -2.67 -7.54
C TYR A 264 3.92 -2.70 -8.35
N PHE A 265 2.89 -2.04 -7.86
CA PHE A 265 1.59 -1.95 -8.51
C PHE A 265 1.63 -0.81 -9.52
N HIS A 266 1.87 -1.14 -10.77
CA HIS A 266 1.95 -0.16 -11.84
C HIS A 266 0.55 0.35 -12.21
N SER A 267 0.42 1.66 -12.45
CA SER A 267 -0.85 2.25 -12.84
C SER A 267 -1.34 1.75 -14.20
N GLN A 268 -0.40 1.39 -15.09
CA GLN A 268 -0.71 0.84 -16.42
C GLN A 268 -1.40 -0.52 -16.36
N ASP A 269 -1.20 -1.30 -15.29
CA ASP A 269 -1.79 -2.63 -15.12
C ASP A 269 -3.23 -2.56 -14.59
N ASN A 270 -3.74 -1.38 -14.29
CA ASN A 270 -5.10 -1.20 -13.79
C ASN A 270 -6.02 -0.64 -14.88
N ALA A 271 -6.68 -1.53 -15.62
CA ALA A 271 -7.66 -1.16 -16.65
C ALA A 271 -8.81 -0.26 -16.15
N PHE A 272 -9.13 -0.32 -14.84
CA PHE A 272 -10.19 0.48 -14.21
C PHE A 272 -9.67 1.79 -13.60
N GLY A 273 -8.36 1.98 -13.55
CA GLY A 273 -7.71 3.13 -12.89
C GLY A 273 -7.78 4.45 -13.66
N GLY A 274 -8.20 4.41 -14.91
CA GLY A 274 -8.17 5.58 -15.79
C GLY A 274 -6.74 5.97 -16.17
N TYR A 275 -5.94 5.01 -16.60
CA TYR A 275 -4.52 5.17 -16.93
C TYR A 275 -4.25 6.27 -17.95
N GLU A 276 -5.12 6.45 -18.94
CA GLU A 276 -4.98 7.54 -19.93
C GLU A 276 -4.95 8.93 -19.27
N ARG A 277 -5.76 9.16 -18.25
CA ARG A 277 -5.73 10.42 -17.48
C ARG A 277 -4.44 10.59 -16.68
N ILE A 278 -3.88 9.48 -16.21
CA ILE A 278 -2.59 9.47 -15.50
C ILE A 278 -1.49 9.85 -16.49
N LYS A 279 -1.49 9.28 -17.70
CA LYS A 279 -0.56 9.63 -18.77
C LYS A 279 -0.59 11.13 -19.10
N GLU A 280 -1.77 11.69 -19.29
CA GLU A 280 -1.94 13.13 -19.52
C GLU A 280 -1.39 13.98 -18.36
N THR A 281 -1.67 13.59 -17.12
CA THR A 281 -1.21 14.31 -15.91
C THR A 281 0.30 14.26 -15.75
N LEU A 282 0.92 13.17 -16.17
CA LEU A 282 2.37 12.96 -16.04
C LEU A 282 3.16 13.42 -17.26
N LYS A 283 2.50 13.89 -18.32
CA LYS A 283 3.15 14.42 -19.51
C LYS A 283 4.03 15.62 -19.14
N GLY A 284 5.31 15.55 -19.51
CA GLY A 284 6.30 16.59 -19.20
C GLY A 284 6.80 16.61 -17.75
N ARG A 285 6.43 15.64 -16.93
CA ARG A 285 6.99 15.48 -15.59
C ARG A 285 8.38 14.83 -15.63
N THR A 286 9.10 14.96 -14.54
CA THR A 286 10.43 14.33 -14.42
C THR A 286 10.31 12.82 -14.39
N ARG A 287 11.40 12.13 -14.77
CA ARG A 287 11.48 10.67 -14.71
C ARG A 287 11.20 10.16 -13.28
N GLU A 288 11.69 10.85 -12.26
CA GLU A 288 11.49 10.53 -10.86
C GLU A 288 10.01 10.61 -10.46
N GLU A 289 9.32 11.67 -10.88
CA GLU A 289 7.88 11.81 -10.63
C GLU A 289 7.07 10.69 -11.31
N ILE A 290 7.45 10.33 -12.53
CA ILE A 290 6.81 9.23 -13.27
C ILE A 290 7.04 7.90 -12.55
N LEU A 291 8.28 7.59 -12.13
CA LEU A 291 8.60 6.38 -11.38
C LEU A 291 7.78 6.25 -10.10
N ILE A 292 7.66 7.31 -9.32
CA ILE A 292 6.88 7.31 -8.08
C ILE A 292 5.39 7.19 -8.36
N ARG A 293 4.85 8.05 -9.24
CA ARG A 293 3.41 8.23 -9.39
C ARG A 293 2.73 7.23 -10.31
N ALA A 294 3.45 6.67 -11.28
CA ALA A 294 2.91 5.65 -12.18
C ALA A 294 3.34 4.23 -11.81
N TYR A 295 4.55 4.07 -11.28
CA TYR A 295 5.15 2.75 -11.08
C TYR A 295 5.40 2.40 -9.60
N GLY A 296 5.20 3.35 -8.68
CA GLY A 296 5.41 3.11 -7.25
C GLY A 296 6.87 2.89 -6.85
N VAL A 297 7.82 3.23 -7.72
CA VAL A 297 9.24 3.05 -7.44
C VAL A 297 9.74 4.20 -6.57
N PRO A 298 10.18 3.92 -5.33
CA PRO A 298 10.68 4.97 -4.44
C PRO A 298 12.01 5.49 -4.95
N MET A 299 12.08 6.79 -5.09
CA MET A 299 13.33 7.45 -5.47
C MET A 299 14.01 7.99 -4.22
N LYS A 300 15.34 7.91 -4.19
CA LYS A 300 16.10 8.67 -3.22
C LYS A 300 15.84 10.13 -3.53
N SER A 301 15.02 10.76 -2.68
CA SER A 301 14.59 12.13 -2.90
C SER A 301 15.81 13.03 -3.15
N HIS A 302 15.90 13.58 -4.35
CA HIS A 302 16.72 14.77 -4.60
C HIS A 302 16.07 16.03 -4.01
N ALA A 303 14.88 15.93 -3.43
CA ALA A 303 14.30 16.92 -2.54
C ALA A 303 14.98 16.89 -1.15
N THR A 304 16.28 16.68 -1.12
CA THR A 304 17.07 17.12 0.01
C THR A 304 16.90 18.64 0.09
N LYS A 305 16.64 19.15 1.29
CA LYS A 305 16.68 20.62 1.54
C LYS A 305 17.96 21.26 0.96
N PHE A 306 18.90 20.43 0.57
CA PHE A 306 20.18 20.77 -0.06
C PHE A 306 20.39 19.90 -1.31
N PRO A 307 19.75 20.19 -2.45
CA PRO A 307 19.84 19.37 -3.66
C PRO A 307 21.24 19.28 -4.26
N LYS A 308 22.12 20.23 -3.95
CA LYS A 308 23.52 20.24 -4.37
C LYS A 308 24.47 19.57 -3.37
N PHE A 309 23.96 19.05 -2.23
CA PHE A 309 24.82 18.39 -1.26
C PHE A 309 25.32 17.03 -1.79
N ASN A 310 26.61 16.90 -1.87
CA ASN A 310 27.30 15.68 -2.27
C ASN A 310 28.30 15.30 -1.17
N LYS A 311 28.18 14.10 -0.61
CA LYS A 311 29.08 13.63 0.45
C LYS A 311 30.57 13.71 0.08
N VAL A 312 30.89 13.43 -1.18
CA VAL A 312 32.29 13.44 -1.64
C VAL A 312 32.87 14.85 -1.72
N VAL A 313 32.00 15.83 -2.00
CA VAL A 313 32.42 17.24 -2.18
C VAL A 313 32.20 18.06 -0.91
N ASN A 314 31.09 17.82 -0.21
CA ASN A 314 30.63 18.66 0.89
C ASN A 314 30.92 18.11 2.29
N VAL A 315 31.46 16.88 2.39
CA VAL A 315 31.91 16.32 3.66
C VAL A 315 33.44 16.31 3.65
N VAL A 316 34.02 17.08 4.53
CA VAL A 316 35.49 17.20 4.67
C VAL A 316 35.92 16.49 5.95
N ASP A 317 37.18 16.06 5.96
CA ASP A 317 37.81 15.55 7.14
C ASP A 317 37.81 16.62 8.24
N PRO A 318 37.41 16.35 9.48
CA PRO A 318 37.44 17.30 10.59
C PRO A 318 38.79 17.98 10.78
N ASP A 319 39.88 17.33 10.48
CA ASP A 319 41.22 17.89 10.59
C ASP A 319 41.55 18.96 9.52
N LYS A 320 40.77 19.01 8.44
CA LYS A 320 40.87 20.02 7.37
C LYS A 320 40.07 21.29 7.65
N ILE A 321 39.25 21.28 8.70
CA ILE A 321 38.43 22.43 9.08
C ILE A 321 39.37 23.48 9.74
N PRO A 322 39.41 24.72 9.23
CA PRO A 322 40.21 25.78 9.85
C PRO A 322 39.84 25.98 11.31
N LYS A 323 40.83 25.96 12.21
CA LYS A 323 40.63 26.14 13.65
C LYS A 323 40.76 27.59 14.09
N ASN A 324 41.52 28.38 13.30
CA ASN A 324 41.82 29.77 13.56
C ASN A 324 41.21 30.67 12.49
N ASN A 325 40.98 31.93 12.81
CA ASN A 325 40.39 32.95 11.92
C ASN A 325 39.03 32.61 11.37
N VAL A 326 38.20 31.90 12.18
CA VAL A 326 36.82 31.56 11.84
C VAL A 326 35.88 32.11 12.90
N THR A 327 34.76 32.67 12.46
CA THR A 327 33.63 32.98 13.33
C THR A 327 32.80 31.75 13.50
N LYS A 328 32.50 31.35 14.75
CA LYS A 328 31.72 30.15 15.07
C LYS A 328 30.33 30.55 15.51
N TYR A 329 29.34 29.91 14.89
CA TYR A 329 27.95 30.07 15.26
C TYR A 329 27.43 28.75 15.82
N HIS A 330 26.62 28.81 16.84
CA HIS A 330 25.87 27.69 17.36
C HIS A 330 24.38 27.97 17.14
N VAL A 331 23.74 27.22 16.27
CA VAL A 331 22.32 27.35 15.97
C VAL A 331 21.58 26.22 16.67
N ILE A 332 20.57 26.57 17.44
CA ILE A 332 19.71 25.61 18.17
C ILE A 332 18.29 25.85 17.69
N ASP A 333 17.64 24.76 17.24
CA ASP A 333 16.20 24.73 16.97
C ASP A 333 15.54 23.85 18.03
N PRO A 334 14.94 24.43 19.09
CA PRO A 334 14.31 23.69 20.15
C PRO A 334 12.93 23.20 19.72
N ALA A 335 12.75 21.90 19.63
CA ALA A 335 11.45 21.28 19.34
C ALA A 335 10.82 20.78 20.64
N GLY A 336 9.57 21.18 20.93
CA GLY A 336 8.88 20.83 22.17
C GLY A 336 8.60 19.33 22.38
N SER A 337 8.45 18.57 21.31
CA SER A 337 8.13 17.13 21.34
C SER A 337 9.04 16.25 20.49
N LYS A 338 10.10 16.82 19.92
CA LYS A 338 11.07 16.12 19.07
C LYS A 338 12.49 16.38 19.55
N ASN A 339 13.46 15.63 19.02
CA ASN A 339 14.86 15.92 19.29
C ASN A 339 15.22 17.31 18.79
N TRP A 340 15.97 18.04 19.61
CA TRP A 340 16.50 19.35 19.24
C TRP A 340 17.47 19.21 18.09
N PHE A 341 17.36 20.09 17.11
CA PHE A 341 18.40 20.22 16.10
C PHE A 341 19.45 21.20 16.57
N MET A 342 20.71 20.81 16.52
CA MET A 342 21.87 21.65 16.85
C MET A 342 22.84 21.63 15.67
N CYS A 343 23.26 22.79 15.25
CA CYS A 343 24.23 22.95 14.17
C CYS A 343 25.36 23.89 14.60
N TRP A 344 26.58 23.47 14.35
CA TRP A 344 27.76 24.28 14.52
C TRP A 344 28.23 24.75 13.16
N ILE A 345 28.36 26.06 12.97
CA ILE A 345 28.80 26.67 11.72
C ILE A 345 30.10 27.42 11.99
N ALA A 346 31.09 27.18 11.17
CA ALA A 346 32.33 27.97 11.17
C ALA A 346 32.41 28.69 9.82
N MET A 347 32.58 29.99 9.86
CA MET A 347 32.67 30.85 8.68
C MET A 347 34.01 31.59 8.68
N ASP A 348 34.77 31.49 7.59
CA ASP A 348 36.03 32.19 7.42
C ASP A 348 35.85 33.66 7.03
N GLU A 349 36.92 34.38 6.90
CA GLU A 349 36.93 35.82 6.54
C GLU A 349 36.37 36.10 5.14
N THR A 350 36.30 35.09 4.28
CA THR A 350 35.72 35.18 2.93
C THR A 350 34.23 34.91 2.90
N GLY A 351 33.64 34.53 4.04
CA GLY A 351 32.23 34.10 4.12
C GLY A 351 31.99 32.68 3.69
N THR A 352 33.02 31.86 3.51
CA THR A 352 32.90 30.43 3.21
C THR A 352 32.56 29.66 4.50
N MET A 353 31.54 28.81 4.44
CA MET A 353 31.05 27.98 5.54
C MET A 353 31.51 26.53 5.40
#